data_80cb4cab430b0319925888ac74cd2300
#
_entry.id   80cb4cab430b0319925888ac74cd2300
#
_cell.length_a   1.000
_cell.length_b   1.000
_cell.length_c   1.000
_cell.angle_alpha   90.00
_cell.angle_beta   90.00
_cell.angle_gamma   90.00
#
_symmetry.space_group_name_H-M   'P 1'
#
loop_
_entity.id
_entity.type
_entity.pdbx_description
1 polymer ?
#
loop_
_entity_poly.entity_id
_entity_poly.type
_entity_poly.pdbx_seq_one_letter_code
_entity_poly.pdbx_strand_id
1 'polypeptide(L)'
;DGEKGFLSKEIISRYMGEDPTFFVCGPLPMYSFVRGELEALNIPARRIRMEVFGAPVDVTSAEGYPADFEPKTFKLKVLRGLEETVIDAKSTEPLTAALERAGIPNKSRCRSGACGYCRCRLEEGEVFVPATGDGRRWADKKFGYYHACSTYPLSDCTIRIAIQ
;
A
#
# COMPACT_ATOMS: atom_id res chain seq x y z
N ASP A 1 -23.90 24.95 -9.79
CA ASP A 1 -22.59 25.58 -9.99
C ASP A 1 -21.74 25.27 -8.78
N GLY A 2 -20.71 24.41 -8.98
CA GLY A 2 -19.79 24.01 -7.93
C GLY A 2 -18.50 24.85 -7.94
N GLU A 3 -17.72 24.75 -6.85
CA GLU A 3 -16.40 25.33 -6.77
C GLU A 3 -15.47 24.69 -7.82
N LYS A 4 -14.59 25.50 -8.42
CA LYS A 4 -13.60 25.04 -9.39
C LYS A 4 -12.21 24.98 -8.77
N GLY A 5 -11.43 23.95 -9.06
CA GLY A 5 -10.07 23.79 -8.58
C GLY A 5 -9.89 22.67 -7.55
N PHE A 6 -8.76 22.71 -6.83
CA PHE A 6 -8.46 21.74 -5.76
C PHE A 6 -9.18 22.13 -4.47
N LEU A 7 -9.47 21.15 -3.62
CA LEU A 7 -10.11 21.31 -2.32
C LEU A 7 -9.14 21.98 -1.33
N SER A 8 -9.00 23.31 -1.42
CA SER A 8 -8.12 24.09 -0.54
C SER A 8 -8.74 24.30 0.84
N LYS A 9 -7.92 24.70 1.83
CA LYS A 9 -8.37 25.04 3.19
C LYS A 9 -9.43 26.15 3.21
N GLU A 10 -9.36 27.11 2.26
CA GLU A 10 -10.32 28.19 2.13
C GLU A 10 -11.71 27.65 1.71
N ILE A 11 -11.74 26.66 0.82
CA ILE A 11 -12.98 26.00 0.41
C ILE A 11 -13.48 25.13 1.58
N ILE A 12 -12.61 24.33 2.19
CA ILE A 12 -12.97 23.46 3.31
C ILE A 12 -13.58 24.27 4.46
N SER A 13 -12.97 25.40 4.84
CA SER A 13 -13.43 26.23 5.96
C SER A 13 -14.81 26.85 5.75
N ARG A 14 -15.24 27.04 4.49
CA ARG A 14 -16.59 27.57 4.19
C ARG A 14 -17.70 26.56 4.45
N TYR A 15 -17.39 25.26 4.34
CA TYR A 15 -18.39 24.18 4.42
C TYR A 15 -18.27 23.32 5.68
N MET A 16 -17.20 23.45 6.45
CA MET A 16 -17.04 22.69 7.69
C MET A 16 -17.87 23.29 8.83
N GLY A 17 -18.46 22.43 9.66
CA GLY A 17 -19.12 22.84 10.90
C GLY A 17 -18.12 23.07 12.05
N GLU A 18 -18.63 23.25 13.27
CA GLU A 18 -17.82 23.59 14.45
C GLU A 18 -16.87 22.48 14.91
N ASP A 19 -17.20 21.20 14.70
CA ASP A 19 -16.41 20.05 15.17
C ASP A 19 -16.39 18.93 14.13
N PRO A 20 -15.78 19.15 12.93
CA PRO A 20 -15.91 18.23 11.80
C PRO A 20 -15.03 17.01 11.94
N THR A 21 -15.49 15.88 11.37
CA THR A 21 -14.66 14.71 11.07
C THR A 21 -14.64 14.53 9.56
N PHE A 22 -13.45 14.43 8.99
CA PHE A 22 -13.25 14.30 7.56
C PHE A 22 -13.02 12.85 7.16
N PHE A 23 -13.77 12.40 6.16
CA PHE A 23 -13.57 11.12 5.49
C PHE A 23 -13.04 11.40 4.10
N VAL A 24 -11.79 11.04 3.85
CA VAL A 24 -11.09 11.32 2.59
C VAL A 24 -10.91 10.01 1.83
N CYS A 25 -11.44 9.96 0.61
CA CYS A 25 -11.33 8.82 -0.30
C CYS A 25 -10.95 9.32 -1.69
N GLY A 26 -9.89 8.79 -2.29
CA GLY A 26 -9.43 9.20 -3.61
C GLY A 26 -8.05 8.65 -3.99
N PRO A 27 -7.41 9.18 -5.04
CA PRO A 27 -6.07 8.77 -5.45
C PRO A 27 -5.00 9.22 -4.45
N LEU A 28 -3.88 8.46 -4.39
CA LEU A 28 -2.80 8.70 -3.43
C LEU A 28 -2.30 10.17 -3.36
N PRO A 29 -2.08 10.89 -4.47
CA PRO A 29 -1.65 12.29 -4.40
C PRO A 29 -2.63 13.20 -3.68
N MET A 30 -3.94 12.89 -3.72
CA MET A 30 -4.97 13.66 -3.04
C MET A 30 -4.83 13.58 -1.51
N TYR A 31 -4.38 12.44 -0.97
CA TYR A 31 -4.27 12.28 0.49
C TYR A 31 -3.24 13.22 1.12
N SER A 32 -2.04 13.32 0.53
CA SER A 32 -1.00 14.23 1.03
C SER A 32 -1.43 15.68 0.89
N PHE A 33 -2.04 16.04 -0.23
CA PHE A 33 -2.57 17.39 -0.45
C PHE A 33 -3.67 17.74 0.59
N VAL A 34 -4.74 16.95 0.66
CA VAL A 34 -5.87 17.22 1.57
C VAL A 34 -5.44 17.16 3.04
N ARG A 35 -4.51 16.26 3.39
CA ARG A 35 -3.96 16.23 4.76
C ARG A 35 -3.28 17.54 5.10
N GLY A 36 -2.42 18.09 4.24
CA GLY A 36 -1.77 19.37 4.44
C GLY A 36 -2.76 20.51 4.64
N GLU A 37 -3.83 20.56 3.84
CA GLU A 37 -4.90 21.55 3.97
C GLU A 37 -5.65 21.44 5.30
N LEU A 38 -5.97 20.23 5.76
CA LEU A 38 -6.64 19.97 7.03
C LEU A 38 -5.74 20.26 8.24
N GLU A 39 -4.44 19.94 8.16
CA GLU A 39 -3.45 20.28 9.19
C GLU A 39 -3.28 21.80 9.32
N ALA A 40 -3.30 22.54 8.19
CA ALA A 40 -3.27 24.00 8.17
C ALA A 40 -4.52 24.64 8.81
N LEU A 41 -5.63 23.92 8.88
CA LEU A 41 -6.85 24.29 9.62
C LEU A 41 -6.83 23.80 11.09
N ASN A 42 -5.71 23.27 11.57
CA ASN A 42 -5.55 22.69 12.91
C ASN A 42 -6.53 21.53 13.21
N ILE A 43 -6.96 20.79 12.19
CA ILE A 43 -7.81 19.61 12.37
C ILE A 43 -6.96 18.48 12.98
N PRO A 44 -7.32 17.97 14.16
CA PRO A 44 -6.52 16.93 14.81
C PRO A 44 -6.56 15.62 14.01
N ALA A 45 -5.42 14.92 13.94
CA ALA A 45 -5.25 13.69 13.13
C ALA A 45 -6.33 12.62 13.41
N ARG A 46 -6.83 12.53 14.65
CA ARG A 46 -7.93 11.60 15.01
C ARG A 46 -9.24 11.88 14.28
N ARG A 47 -9.42 13.09 13.73
CA ARG A 47 -10.60 13.51 12.95
C ARG A 47 -10.40 13.44 11.45
N ILE A 48 -9.23 13.02 11.00
CA ILE A 48 -8.92 12.80 9.58
C ILE A 48 -8.91 11.30 9.34
N ARG A 49 -9.96 10.79 8.68
CA ARG A 49 -10.12 9.39 8.32
C ARG A 49 -9.83 9.22 6.84
N MET A 50 -8.82 8.44 6.50
CA MET A 50 -8.42 8.19 5.13
C MET A 50 -8.67 6.74 4.77
N GLU A 51 -9.44 6.50 3.71
CA GLU A 51 -9.56 5.19 3.04
C GLU A 51 -8.62 5.16 1.86
N VAL A 52 -7.42 4.65 2.06
CA VAL A 52 -6.40 4.57 1.01
C VAL A 52 -6.66 3.33 0.15
N PHE A 53 -6.85 3.54 -1.16
CA PHE A 53 -7.02 2.48 -2.15
C PHE A 53 -5.87 2.51 -3.17
N GLY A 54 -5.35 1.33 -3.48
CA GLY A 54 -4.34 1.14 -4.51
C GLY A 54 -2.89 1.23 -4.03
N ALA A 55 -2.01 0.65 -4.82
CA ALA A 55 -0.57 0.75 -4.68
C ALA A 55 -0.06 2.05 -5.34
N PRO A 56 1.16 2.53 -5.02
CA PRO A 56 1.80 3.62 -5.76
C PRO A 56 1.82 3.33 -7.26
N VAL A 57 1.57 4.36 -8.07
CA VAL A 57 1.60 4.24 -9.54
C VAL A 57 3.02 3.91 -10.01
N ASP A 58 4.03 4.48 -9.36
CA ASP A 58 5.44 4.22 -9.59
C ASP A 58 6.17 4.05 -8.27
N VAL A 59 6.55 2.81 -7.97
CA VAL A 59 7.26 2.48 -6.73
C VAL A 59 8.70 2.96 -6.74
N THR A 60 9.31 3.16 -7.92
CA THR A 60 10.72 3.57 -8.03
C THR A 60 10.94 5.00 -7.56
N SER A 61 9.89 5.82 -7.58
CA SER A 61 9.88 7.19 -7.04
C SER A 61 9.56 7.27 -5.54
N ALA A 62 9.26 6.13 -4.91
CA ALA A 62 8.89 6.13 -3.49
C ALA A 62 10.10 6.38 -2.59
N GLU A 63 9.90 7.15 -1.53
CA GLU A 63 10.94 7.40 -0.52
C GLU A 63 11.48 6.09 0.06
N GLY A 64 12.82 5.94 0.06
CA GLY A 64 13.51 4.75 0.54
C GLY A 64 13.60 3.62 -0.49
N TYR A 65 13.10 3.79 -1.73
CA TYR A 65 13.42 2.84 -2.80
C TYR A 65 14.91 2.91 -3.12
N PRO A 66 15.62 1.78 -3.31
CA PRO A 66 17.06 1.79 -3.56
C PRO A 66 17.41 2.57 -4.83
N ALA A 67 18.22 3.63 -4.70
CA ALA A 67 18.50 4.57 -5.79
C ALA A 67 19.20 3.94 -7.00
N ASP A 68 20.08 2.96 -6.75
CA ASP A 68 20.87 2.28 -7.80
C ASP A 68 20.24 0.95 -8.23
N PHE A 69 18.97 0.72 -7.87
CA PHE A 69 18.29 -0.53 -8.19
C PHE A 69 17.59 -0.44 -9.55
N GLU A 70 18.12 -1.15 -10.54
CA GLU A 70 17.47 -1.27 -11.84
C GLU A 70 16.25 -2.19 -11.78
N PRO A 71 15.08 -1.76 -12.30
CA PRO A 71 13.89 -2.61 -12.36
C PRO A 71 14.13 -3.89 -13.15
N LYS A 72 13.81 -5.04 -12.53
CA LYS A 72 13.94 -6.36 -13.15
C LYS A 72 12.88 -7.34 -12.66
N THR A 73 12.87 -8.52 -13.25
CA THR A 73 11.96 -9.59 -12.89
C THR A 73 12.70 -10.63 -12.05
N PHE A 74 12.07 -11.03 -10.95
CA PHE A 74 12.55 -12.04 -10.01
C PHE A 74 11.66 -13.28 -10.03
N LYS A 75 12.19 -14.39 -9.51
CA LYS A 75 11.41 -15.59 -9.23
C LYS A 75 10.76 -15.45 -7.86
N LEU A 76 9.45 -15.62 -7.83
CA LEU A 76 8.65 -15.65 -6.61
C LEU A 76 8.16 -17.09 -6.38
N LYS A 77 8.74 -17.78 -5.40
CA LYS A 77 8.24 -19.06 -4.92
C LYS A 77 7.08 -18.80 -3.94
N VAL A 78 5.94 -19.36 -4.23
CA VAL A 78 4.71 -19.24 -3.44
C VAL A 78 4.40 -20.56 -2.77
N LEU A 79 4.36 -20.57 -1.45
CA LEU A 79 4.00 -21.70 -0.61
C LEU A 79 2.56 -21.55 -0.15
N ARG A 80 1.69 -22.52 -0.52
CA ARG A 80 0.28 -22.56 -0.11
C ARG A 80 -0.07 -23.95 0.42
N GLY A 81 -0.09 -24.11 1.72
CA GLY A 81 -0.17 -25.43 2.32
C GLY A 81 1.05 -26.27 1.97
N LEU A 82 0.84 -27.38 1.26
CA LEU A 82 1.88 -28.26 0.74
C LEU A 82 2.24 -28.00 -0.74
N GLU A 83 1.50 -27.08 -1.36
CA GLU A 83 1.75 -26.71 -2.77
C GLU A 83 2.86 -25.66 -2.86
N GLU A 84 3.75 -25.85 -3.83
CA GLU A 84 4.78 -24.89 -4.21
C GLU A 84 4.60 -24.48 -5.66
N THR A 85 4.59 -23.19 -5.94
CA THR A 85 4.52 -22.65 -7.30
C THR A 85 5.55 -21.56 -7.46
N VAL A 86 6.28 -21.56 -8.59
CA VAL A 86 7.24 -20.49 -8.90
C VAL A 86 6.69 -19.66 -10.05
N ILE A 87 6.64 -18.35 -9.85
CA ILE A 87 6.13 -17.38 -10.81
C ILE A 87 7.13 -16.25 -11.01
N ASP A 88 6.94 -15.47 -12.07
CA ASP A 88 7.68 -14.23 -12.29
C ASP A 88 7.00 -13.07 -11.56
N ALA A 89 7.80 -12.25 -10.86
CA ALA A 89 7.37 -11.03 -10.18
C ALA A 89 8.30 -9.87 -10.56
N LYS A 90 7.73 -8.79 -11.08
CA LYS A 90 8.51 -7.59 -11.41
C LYS A 90 8.79 -6.78 -10.14
N SER A 91 9.98 -6.21 -10.03
CA SER A 91 10.32 -5.32 -8.90
C SER A 91 9.45 -4.05 -8.82
N THR A 92 8.79 -3.69 -9.91
CA THR A 92 7.90 -2.52 -10.01
C THR A 92 6.43 -2.85 -9.79
N GLU A 93 6.07 -4.11 -9.57
CA GLU A 93 4.69 -4.51 -9.27
C GLU A 93 4.58 -5.09 -7.85
N PRO A 94 3.47 -4.85 -7.13
CA PRO A 94 3.27 -5.48 -5.84
C PRO A 94 3.07 -6.99 -5.97
N LEU A 95 3.47 -7.76 -4.96
CA LEU A 95 3.35 -9.23 -4.96
C LEU A 95 1.92 -9.70 -5.28
N THR A 96 0.89 -8.96 -4.82
CA THR A 96 -0.52 -9.26 -5.15
C THR A 96 -0.77 -9.26 -6.66
N ALA A 97 -0.18 -8.33 -7.42
CA ALA A 97 -0.37 -8.27 -8.88
C ALA A 97 0.30 -9.47 -9.58
N ALA A 98 1.50 -9.88 -9.12
CA ALA A 98 2.17 -11.07 -9.62
C ALA A 98 1.35 -12.35 -9.36
N LEU A 99 0.80 -12.50 -8.15
CA LEU A 99 -0.06 -13.62 -7.78
C LEU A 99 -1.33 -13.68 -8.65
N GLU A 100 -2.01 -12.53 -8.82
CA GLU A 100 -3.23 -12.43 -9.64
C GLU A 100 -2.94 -12.76 -11.11
N ARG A 101 -1.86 -12.22 -11.68
CA ARG A 101 -1.44 -12.52 -13.06
C ARG A 101 -1.14 -14.02 -13.26
N ALA A 102 -0.62 -14.69 -12.24
CA ALA A 102 -0.35 -16.13 -12.27
C ALA A 102 -1.60 -16.99 -11.94
N GLY A 103 -2.75 -16.38 -11.68
CA GLY A 103 -3.97 -17.11 -11.31
C GLY A 103 -3.91 -17.75 -9.91
N ILE A 104 -2.96 -17.34 -9.06
CA ILE A 104 -2.86 -17.84 -7.69
C ILE A 104 -3.85 -17.10 -6.80
N PRO A 105 -4.81 -17.80 -6.17
CA PRO A 105 -5.76 -17.16 -5.29
C PRO A 105 -5.05 -16.48 -4.11
N ASN A 106 -5.27 -15.18 -3.96
CA ASN A 106 -4.80 -14.45 -2.80
C ASN A 106 -5.90 -13.52 -2.29
N LYS A 107 -5.94 -13.32 -0.97
CA LYS A 107 -6.91 -12.41 -0.36
C LYS A 107 -6.48 -10.98 -0.60
N SER A 108 -7.34 -10.15 -1.18
CA SER A 108 -7.07 -8.75 -1.45
C SER A 108 -8.31 -7.90 -1.15
N ARG A 109 -8.14 -6.74 -0.50
CA ARG A 109 -9.24 -5.84 -0.16
C ARG A 109 -8.90 -4.37 -0.43
N CYS A 110 -8.12 -3.70 0.44
CA CYS A 110 -7.81 -2.27 0.29
C CYS A 110 -6.76 -1.97 -0.78
N ARG A 111 -5.89 -2.91 -1.11
CA ARG A 111 -4.76 -2.78 -2.07
C ARG A 111 -3.77 -1.65 -1.77
N SER A 112 -3.77 -1.15 -0.53
CA SER A 112 -2.92 -0.02 -0.10
C SER A 112 -2.02 -0.34 1.11
N GLY A 113 -1.90 -1.62 1.46
CA GLY A 113 -1.10 -2.05 2.61
C GLY A 113 -1.75 -1.83 3.98
N ALA A 114 -2.93 -1.19 4.06
CA ALA A 114 -3.50 -0.77 5.34
C ALA A 114 -4.22 -1.88 6.12
N CYS A 115 -5.02 -2.74 5.45
CA CYS A 115 -5.96 -3.63 6.14
C CYS A 115 -5.38 -4.98 6.59
N GLY A 116 -4.25 -5.42 6.04
CA GLY A 116 -3.63 -6.70 6.34
C GLY A 116 -4.35 -7.94 5.76
N TYR A 117 -5.36 -7.74 4.91
CA TYR A 117 -6.15 -8.85 4.35
C TYR A 117 -5.34 -9.73 3.39
N CYS A 118 -4.38 -9.14 2.64
CA CYS A 118 -3.44 -9.80 1.74
C CYS A 118 -2.14 -10.24 2.42
N ARG A 119 -2.20 -10.55 3.70
CA ARG A 119 -1.04 -10.88 4.52
C ARG A 119 -0.36 -12.15 4.02
N CYS A 120 0.94 -12.08 3.82
CA CYS A 120 1.82 -13.20 3.51
C CYS A 120 3.04 -13.18 4.43
N ARG A 121 3.69 -14.32 4.60
CA ARG A 121 4.96 -14.39 5.32
C ARG A 121 6.10 -14.48 4.32
N LEU A 122 7.10 -13.62 4.48
CA LEU A 122 8.35 -13.73 3.74
C LEU A 122 9.21 -14.79 4.45
N GLU A 123 9.56 -15.83 3.72
CA GLU A 123 10.45 -16.91 4.21
C GLU A 123 11.89 -16.65 3.79
N GLU A 124 12.09 -16.15 2.56
CA GLU A 124 13.40 -15.86 1.98
C GLU A 124 13.33 -14.67 1.02
N GLY A 125 14.47 -14.00 0.83
CA GLY A 125 14.63 -12.92 -0.11
C GLY A 125 14.49 -11.53 0.53
N GLU A 126 14.56 -10.51 -0.33
CA GLU A 126 14.49 -9.10 0.05
C GLU A 126 13.31 -8.43 -0.64
N VAL A 127 12.64 -7.55 0.09
CA VAL A 127 11.47 -6.83 -0.41
C VAL A 127 11.49 -5.36 0.05
N PHE A 128 10.91 -4.51 -0.77
CA PHE A 128 10.65 -3.12 -0.43
C PHE A 128 9.18 -2.91 -0.06
N VAL A 129 8.93 -2.08 0.94
CA VAL A 129 7.58 -1.63 1.32
C VAL A 129 7.62 -0.12 1.46
N PRO A 130 6.91 0.64 0.60
CA PRO A 130 6.83 2.10 0.71
C PRO A 130 6.26 2.52 2.08
N ALA A 131 6.83 3.54 2.71
CA ALA A 131 6.39 4.02 4.02
C ALA A 131 4.90 4.41 4.02
N THR A 132 4.41 5.00 2.93
CA THR A 132 2.99 5.36 2.74
C THR A 132 2.06 4.17 2.64
N GLY A 133 2.57 2.97 2.29
CA GLY A 133 1.82 1.72 2.17
C GLY A 133 2.14 0.70 3.27
N ASP A 134 2.88 1.07 4.33
CA ASP A 134 3.26 0.16 5.41
C ASP A 134 2.28 0.23 6.59
N GLY A 135 1.13 -0.39 6.43
CA GLY A 135 0.15 -0.57 7.51
C GLY A 135 0.40 -1.81 8.38
N ARG A 136 1.58 -2.42 8.30
CA ARG A 136 1.93 -3.59 9.13
C ARG A 136 1.99 -3.22 10.59
N ARG A 137 1.36 -4.06 11.42
CA ARG A 137 1.42 -3.95 12.88
C ARG A 137 2.79 -4.40 13.37
N TRP A 138 3.11 -4.05 14.62
CA TRP A 138 4.35 -4.49 15.25
C TRP A 138 4.58 -6.01 15.18
N ALA A 139 3.54 -6.80 15.43
CA ALA A 139 3.61 -8.26 15.34
C ALA A 139 3.91 -8.75 13.91
N ASP A 140 3.33 -8.11 12.89
CA ASP A 140 3.62 -8.46 11.50
C ASP A 140 5.10 -8.24 11.20
N LYS A 141 5.64 -7.08 11.57
CA LYS A 141 7.06 -6.75 11.40
C LYS A 141 7.97 -7.74 12.14
N LYS A 142 7.64 -8.05 13.40
CA LYS A 142 8.43 -8.97 14.24
C LYS A 142 8.48 -10.40 13.69
N PHE A 143 7.40 -10.88 13.08
CA PHE A 143 7.28 -12.28 12.63
C PHE A 143 7.40 -12.46 11.11
N GLY A 144 7.90 -11.44 10.40
CA GLY A 144 8.18 -11.51 8.96
C GLY A 144 6.92 -11.53 8.08
N TYR A 145 5.81 -10.96 8.57
CA TYR A 145 4.61 -10.81 7.76
C TYR A 145 4.59 -9.50 6.99
N TYR A 146 4.13 -9.58 5.76
CA TYR A 146 4.02 -8.49 4.81
C TYR A 146 2.60 -8.40 4.25
N HIS A 147 2.22 -7.22 3.78
CA HIS A 147 0.97 -7.03 3.05
C HIS A 147 1.28 -7.07 1.55
N ALA A 148 0.98 -8.18 0.88
CA ALA A 148 1.38 -8.44 -0.50
C ALA A 148 1.00 -7.33 -1.50
N CYS A 149 -0.06 -6.56 -1.22
CA CYS A 149 -0.51 -5.46 -2.09
C CYS A 149 0.35 -4.19 -2.01
N SER A 150 1.28 -4.10 -1.05
CA SER A 150 2.21 -2.98 -0.90
C SER A 150 3.65 -3.44 -0.73
N THR A 151 3.96 -4.69 -1.14
CA THR A 151 5.29 -5.30 -1.02
C THR A 151 5.82 -5.60 -2.41
N TYR A 152 7.04 -5.17 -2.68
CA TYR A 152 7.71 -5.26 -3.98
C TYR A 152 8.99 -6.08 -3.85
N PRO A 153 9.27 -7.05 -4.73
CA PRO A 153 10.47 -7.89 -4.63
C PRO A 153 11.73 -7.10 -5.05
N LEU A 154 12.80 -7.23 -4.28
CA LEU A 154 14.15 -6.73 -4.61
C LEU A 154 15.14 -7.87 -4.91
N SER A 155 14.75 -9.10 -4.69
CA SER A 155 15.49 -10.33 -5.02
C SER A 155 14.50 -11.43 -5.39
N ASP A 156 15.03 -12.61 -5.74
CA ASP A 156 14.22 -13.82 -5.72
C ASP A 156 13.69 -14.04 -4.31
N CYS A 157 12.39 -14.34 -4.19
CA CYS A 157 11.71 -14.41 -2.91
C CYS A 157 10.95 -15.73 -2.75
N THR A 158 10.82 -16.16 -1.50
CA THR A 158 9.89 -17.22 -1.08
C THR A 158 8.87 -16.63 -0.13
N ILE A 159 7.60 -16.73 -0.47
CA ILE A 159 6.50 -16.30 0.40
C ILE A 159 5.55 -17.43 0.72
N ARG A 160 4.97 -17.38 1.90
CA ARG A 160 3.88 -18.27 2.33
C ARG A 160 2.58 -17.49 2.42
N ILE A 161 1.55 -17.98 1.72
CA ILE A 161 0.19 -17.42 1.77
C ILE A 161 -0.76 -18.37 2.48
N ALA A 162 -1.87 -17.82 3.03
CA ALA A 162 -2.89 -18.63 3.67
C ALA A 162 -3.62 -19.54 2.66
N ILE A 163 -3.99 -20.73 3.07
CA ILE A 163 -4.94 -21.59 2.37
C ILE A 163 -6.31 -20.89 2.42
N GLN A 164 -6.96 -20.79 1.29
CA GLN A 164 -8.32 -20.25 1.20
C GLN A 164 -9.35 -21.34 1.40
#